data_9955af6ed7596e0db2c2113b8a1335a9
#
_entry.id   9955af6ed7596e0db2c2113b8a1335a9
#
_cell.length_a   1.000
_cell.length_b   1.000
_cell.length_c   1.000
_cell.angle_alpha   90.00
_cell.angle_beta   90.00
_cell.angle_gamma   90.00
#
_symmetry.space_group_name_H-M   'P 1'
#
loop_
_entity.id
_entity.type
_entity.pdbx_description
1 polymer ?
#
loop_
_entity_poly.entity_id
_entity_poly.type
_entity_poly.pdbx_seq_one_letter_code
_entity_poly.pdbx_strand_id
1 'polypeptide(L)'
;MATYRRDLTEGGTYFFTLALQDRSKDWLTRYINELRAAFIETQQRYPFKTIAICILPDHLHWLMELPENDHRYATRIRLLKTLFSQKIPAHCRLLNQSQRRRGDLGIWQRRFWEHLIRNEQDLSNHWDYIYYNPVKHGYVTAVKDWPYSSFHRDVTDQIYPLDWGGDISVKIQNLYQE
;
A
#
# COMPACT_ATOMS: atom_id res chain seq x y z
N MET A 1 20.78 -19.79 -2.89
CA MET A 1 19.52 -19.15 -2.48
C MET A 1 19.84 -17.76 -1.94
N ALA A 2 19.38 -16.71 -2.60
CA ALA A 2 19.57 -15.37 -2.09
C ALA A 2 18.74 -15.21 -0.81
N THR A 3 19.42 -15.03 0.32
CA THR A 3 18.79 -14.70 1.61
C THR A 3 18.34 -13.26 1.52
N TYR A 4 17.05 -13.03 1.26
CA TYR A 4 16.45 -11.71 1.32
C TYR A 4 16.58 -11.16 2.76
N ARG A 5 17.43 -10.17 2.94
CA ARG A 5 17.55 -9.41 4.19
C ARG A 5 16.68 -8.18 4.09
N ARG A 6 15.80 -7.98 5.07
CA ARG A 6 15.04 -6.74 5.22
C ARG A 6 15.99 -5.60 5.56
N ASP A 7 15.80 -4.49 4.87
CA ASP A 7 16.44 -3.24 5.26
C ASP A 7 15.74 -2.68 6.51
N LEU A 8 16.50 -2.27 7.51
CA LEU A 8 16.00 -1.77 8.80
C LEU A 8 16.60 -0.40 9.11
N THR A 9 16.56 0.52 8.16
CA THR A 9 17.03 1.88 8.33
C THR A 9 16.08 2.68 9.22
N GLU A 10 16.59 3.24 10.30
CA GLU A 10 15.83 4.12 11.19
C GLU A 10 15.46 5.44 10.47
N GLY A 11 14.23 5.91 10.67
CA GLY A 11 13.73 7.10 10.00
C GLY A 11 13.57 6.95 8.48
N GLY A 12 13.74 5.73 7.94
CA GLY A 12 13.70 5.48 6.51
C GLY A 12 12.31 5.67 5.90
N THR A 13 12.31 6.05 4.63
CA THR A 13 11.12 6.04 3.78
C THR A 13 11.09 4.75 2.99
N TYR A 14 9.95 4.06 3.03
CA TYR A 14 9.78 2.76 2.38
C TYR A 14 8.56 2.76 1.48
N PHE A 15 8.72 2.13 0.33
CA PHE A 15 7.60 1.72 -0.53
C PHE A 15 7.17 0.30 -0.18
N PHE A 16 5.85 0.08 -0.11
CA PHE A 16 5.25 -1.22 0.16
C PHE A 16 4.21 -1.58 -0.88
N THR A 17 4.14 -2.90 -1.18
CA THR A 17 2.96 -3.52 -1.80
C THR A 17 2.37 -4.55 -0.84
N LEU A 18 1.11 -4.34 -0.47
CA LEU A 18 0.33 -5.26 0.37
C LEU A 18 -0.83 -5.82 -0.45
N ALA A 19 -0.91 -7.14 -0.58
CA ALA A 19 -1.92 -7.79 -1.41
C ALA A 19 -2.82 -8.74 -0.61
N LEU A 20 -4.08 -8.85 -1.05
CA LEU A 20 -4.98 -9.90 -0.59
C LEU A 20 -4.45 -11.26 -1.01
N GLN A 21 -4.76 -12.29 -0.24
CA GLN A 21 -4.39 -13.66 -0.56
C GLN A 21 -5.16 -14.16 -1.80
N ASP A 22 -6.42 -13.82 -1.90
CA ASP A 22 -7.25 -14.06 -3.09
C ASP A 22 -7.36 -12.75 -3.91
N ARG A 23 -6.58 -12.68 -4.99
CA ARG A 23 -6.50 -11.51 -5.87
C ARG A 23 -7.77 -11.30 -6.72
N SER A 24 -8.72 -12.22 -6.69
CA SER A 24 -10.03 -12.06 -7.34
C SER A 24 -11.02 -11.22 -6.54
N LYS A 25 -10.68 -10.85 -5.31
CA LYS A 25 -11.55 -10.10 -4.40
C LYS A 25 -11.30 -8.59 -4.48
N ASP A 26 -12.36 -7.83 -4.26
CA ASP A 26 -12.38 -6.36 -4.24
C ASP A 26 -12.44 -5.79 -2.81
N TRP A 27 -11.99 -6.55 -1.83
CA TRP A 27 -12.27 -6.26 -0.42
C TRP A 27 -11.65 -4.97 0.08
N LEU A 28 -10.53 -4.50 -0.50
CA LEU A 28 -9.91 -3.26 -0.04
C LEU A 28 -10.72 -2.02 -0.41
N THR A 29 -11.38 -2.03 -1.57
CA THR A 29 -12.28 -0.94 -1.98
C THR A 29 -13.69 -1.14 -1.45
N ARG A 30 -14.19 -2.36 -1.39
CA ARG A 30 -15.51 -2.69 -0.82
C ARG A 30 -15.61 -2.34 0.66
N TYR A 31 -14.56 -2.61 1.43
CA TYR A 31 -14.47 -2.32 2.86
C TYR A 31 -13.51 -1.17 3.14
N ILE A 32 -13.59 -0.11 2.31
CA ILE A 32 -12.64 1.02 2.38
C ILE A 32 -12.72 1.77 3.71
N ASN A 33 -13.89 1.86 4.32
CA ASN A 33 -14.06 2.53 5.61
C ASN A 33 -13.40 1.75 6.75
N GLU A 34 -13.51 0.43 6.73
CA GLU A 34 -12.83 -0.48 7.65
C GLU A 34 -11.30 -0.40 7.50
N LEU A 35 -10.83 -0.28 6.25
CA LEU A 35 -9.41 -0.10 5.97
C LEU A 35 -8.91 1.26 6.47
N ARG A 36 -9.64 2.33 6.22
CA ARG A 36 -9.32 3.67 6.75
C ARG A 36 -9.28 3.68 8.28
N ALA A 37 -10.25 3.06 8.93
CA ALA A 37 -10.27 2.93 10.39
C ALA A 37 -9.06 2.14 10.91
N ALA A 38 -8.66 1.06 10.22
CA ALA A 38 -7.46 0.29 10.56
C ALA A 38 -6.17 1.12 10.38
N PHE A 39 -6.07 1.96 9.34
CA PHE A 39 -4.95 2.89 9.16
C PHE A 39 -4.85 3.90 10.30
N ILE A 40 -5.96 4.56 10.64
CA ILE A 40 -6.03 5.54 11.74
C ILE A 40 -5.58 4.91 13.05
N GLU A 41 -6.14 3.75 13.40
CA GLU A 41 -5.79 3.03 14.63
C GLU A 41 -4.33 2.57 14.65
N THR A 42 -3.80 2.14 13.51
CA THR A 42 -2.39 1.76 13.38
C THR A 42 -1.48 2.97 13.61
N GLN A 43 -1.81 4.12 13.02
CA GLN A 43 -1.03 5.35 13.14
C GLN A 43 -1.05 5.92 14.56
N GLN A 44 -2.18 5.81 15.25
CA GLN A 44 -2.31 6.22 16.66
C GLN A 44 -1.40 5.38 17.59
N ARG A 45 -1.31 4.07 17.34
CA ARG A 45 -0.49 3.15 18.17
C ARG A 45 1.00 3.19 17.80
N TYR A 46 1.29 3.34 16.52
CA TYR A 46 2.65 3.38 15.98
C TYR A 46 2.74 4.48 14.94
N PRO A 47 3.14 5.70 15.31
CA PRO A 47 3.19 6.84 14.41
C PRO A 47 4.02 6.59 13.16
N PHE A 48 3.53 7.10 12.03
CA PHE A 48 4.21 7.14 10.73
C PHE A 48 3.61 8.26 9.89
N LYS A 49 4.30 8.66 8.82
CA LYS A 49 3.78 9.59 7.83
C LYS A 49 3.48 8.83 6.54
N THR A 50 2.27 8.99 6.01
CA THR A 50 1.92 8.52 4.67
C THR A 50 2.27 9.61 3.66
N ILE A 51 3.31 9.37 2.86
CA ILE A 51 3.70 10.25 1.75
C ILE A 51 2.71 10.08 0.62
N ALA A 52 2.57 8.86 0.11
CA ALA A 52 1.61 8.52 -0.94
C ALA A 52 0.99 7.16 -0.70
N ILE A 53 -0.26 6.99 -1.11
CA ILE A 53 -0.97 5.72 -1.06
C ILE A 53 -1.97 5.63 -2.20
N CYS A 54 -2.08 4.44 -2.80
CA CYS A 54 -3.16 4.07 -3.71
C CYS A 54 -3.71 2.71 -3.32
N ILE A 55 -5.02 2.63 -3.14
CA ILE A 55 -5.73 1.41 -2.76
C ILE A 55 -6.48 0.91 -3.99
N LEU A 56 -6.11 -0.28 -4.45
CA LEU A 56 -6.77 -1.02 -5.53
C LEU A 56 -7.69 -2.11 -4.92
N PRO A 57 -8.55 -2.74 -5.68
CA PRO A 57 -9.51 -3.70 -5.12
C PRO A 57 -8.89 -4.81 -4.28
N ASP A 58 -7.73 -5.34 -4.71
CA ASP A 58 -7.08 -6.53 -4.18
C ASP A 58 -5.68 -6.30 -3.61
N HIS A 59 -5.12 -5.10 -3.78
CA HIS A 59 -3.81 -4.72 -3.24
C HIS A 59 -3.71 -3.21 -3.02
N LEU A 60 -2.67 -2.78 -2.35
CA LEU A 60 -2.35 -1.36 -2.18
C LEU A 60 -0.85 -1.12 -2.31
N HIS A 61 -0.51 0.07 -2.78
CA HIS A 61 0.83 0.60 -2.78
C HIS A 61 0.91 1.77 -1.79
N TRP A 62 1.99 1.81 -1.02
CA TRP A 62 2.11 2.76 0.07
C TRP A 62 3.55 3.23 0.26
N LEU A 63 3.77 4.54 0.21
CA LEU A 63 4.99 5.21 0.66
C LEU A 63 4.81 5.69 2.09
N MET A 64 5.59 5.10 3.01
CA MET A 64 5.57 5.39 4.43
C MET A 64 6.94 5.89 4.88
N GLU A 65 6.94 7.02 5.58
CA GLU A 65 8.11 7.54 6.31
C GLU A 65 7.99 7.18 7.78
N LEU A 66 9.04 6.60 8.33
CA LEU A 66 9.13 6.23 9.75
C LEU A 66 9.63 7.39 10.60
N PRO A 67 9.29 7.44 11.89
CA PRO A 67 9.92 8.35 12.85
C PRO A 67 11.44 8.15 12.92
N GLU A 68 12.20 9.19 13.22
CA GLU A 68 13.65 9.27 13.13
C GLU A 68 14.41 8.11 13.80
N ASN A 69 13.95 7.59 14.91
CA ASN A 69 14.61 6.50 15.65
C ASN A 69 13.82 5.18 15.60
N ASP A 70 13.09 4.96 14.52
CA ASP A 70 12.24 3.76 14.38
C ASP A 70 12.46 3.09 13.01
N HIS A 71 12.61 1.78 13.01
CA HIS A 71 12.73 0.93 11.83
C HIS A 71 11.63 -0.15 11.79
N ARG A 72 10.64 -0.11 12.70
CA ARG A 72 9.67 -1.19 12.91
C ARG A 72 8.46 -1.11 11.97
N TYR A 73 8.68 -0.91 10.67
CA TYR A 73 7.58 -0.92 9.68
C TYR A 73 6.79 -2.24 9.71
N ALA A 74 7.46 -3.37 9.91
CA ALA A 74 6.80 -4.68 9.93
C ALA A 74 5.73 -4.80 11.04
N THR A 75 5.92 -4.12 12.17
CA THR A 75 4.94 -4.06 13.27
C THR A 75 3.69 -3.29 12.83
N ARG A 76 3.85 -2.17 12.12
CA ARG A 76 2.77 -1.36 11.57
C ARG A 76 1.97 -2.13 10.54
N ILE A 77 2.64 -2.77 9.59
CA ILE A 77 2.00 -3.57 8.55
C ILE A 77 1.23 -4.75 9.15
N ARG A 78 1.83 -5.45 10.12
CA ARG A 78 1.14 -6.55 10.81
C ARG A 78 -0.10 -6.06 11.55
N LEU A 79 -0.03 -4.94 12.26
CA LEU A 79 -1.16 -4.37 12.98
C LEU A 79 -2.27 -3.95 12.01
N LEU A 80 -1.93 -3.21 10.95
CA LEU A 80 -2.87 -2.81 9.90
C LEU A 80 -3.62 -4.02 9.32
N LYS A 81 -2.87 -5.05 8.90
CA LYS A 81 -3.46 -6.28 8.36
C LYS A 81 -4.40 -6.96 9.37
N THR A 82 -4.02 -7.03 10.63
CA THR A 82 -4.82 -7.64 11.69
C THR A 82 -6.11 -6.85 11.92
N LEU A 83 -6.00 -5.54 12.11
CA LEU A 83 -7.15 -4.66 12.39
C LEU A 83 -8.16 -4.67 11.24
N PHE A 84 -7.69 -4.55 9.99
CA PHE A 84 -8.58 -4.66 8.84
C PHE A 84 -9.28 -6.02 8.78
N SER A 85 -8.53 -7.12 8.94
CA SER A 85 -9.10 -8.47 8.89
C SER A 85 -10.13 -8.73 10.01
N GLN A 86 -10.00 -8.06 11.15
CA GLN A 86 -10.97 -8.14 12.25
C GLN A 86 -12.24 -7.34 11.97
N LYS A 87 -12.12 -6.23 11.24
CA LYS A 87 -13.24 -5.30 10.96
C LYS A 87 -14.15 -5.79 9.83
N ILE A 88 -13.65 -6.62 8.90
CA ILE A 88 -14.48 -7.16 7.81
C ILE A 88 -15.26 -8.41 8.24
N PRO A 89 -16.37 -8.75 7.54
CA PRO A 89 -17.23 -9.87 7.91
C PRO A 89 -16.48 -11.20 8.01
N ALA A 90 -16.86 -12.02 9.00
CA ALA A 90 -16.20 -13.30 9.26
C ALA A 90 -16.25 -14.29 8.09
N HIS A 91 -17.30 -14.24 7.24
CA HIS A 91 -17.41 -15.09 6.06
C HIS A 91 -16.36 -14.81 4.98
N CYS A 92 -15.71 -13.65 5.01
CA CYS A 92 -14.56 -13.33 4.15
C CYS A 92 -13.29 -14.10 4.57
N ARG A 93 -13.25 -14.68 5.77
CA ARG A 93 -12.06 -15.34 6.34
C ARG A 93 -12.05 -16.83 5.98
N LEU A 94 -11.81 -17.14 4.72
CA LEU A 94 -11.70 -18.51 4.23
C LEU A 94 -10.32 -19.07 4.59
N LEU A 95 -10.25 -19.82 5.70
CA LEU A 95 -9.03 -20.39 6.22
C LEU A 95 -8.93 -21.87 5.93
N ASN A 96 -7.79 -22.32 5.40
CA ASN A 96 -7.41 -23.71 5.42
C ASN A 96 -6.92 -24.15 6.82
N GLN A 97 -6.78 -25.45 7.04
CA GLN A 97 -6.40 -25.99 8.36
C GLN A 97 -5.04 -25.49 8.86
N SER A 98 -4.07 -25.33 7.95
CA SER A 98 -2.72 -24.81 8.28
C SER A 98 -2.78 -23.33 8.71
N GLN A 99 -3.60 -22.52 8.05
CA GLN A 99 -3.79 -21.11 8.40
C GLN A 99 -4.47 -20.95 9.77
N ARG A 100 -5.49 -21.78 10.05
CA ARG A 100 -6.17 -21.79 11.36
C ARG A 100 -5.19 -22.13 12.49
N ARG A 101 -4.31 -23.12 12.29
CA ARG A 101 -3.29 -23.51 13.30
C ARG A 101 -2.28 -22.40 13.59
N ARG A 102 -2.02 -21.51 12.62
CA ARG A 102 -1.10 -20.37 12.78
C ARG A 102 -1.78 -19.09 13.30
N GLY A 103 -3.10 -19.10 13.49
CA GLY A 103 -3.87 -17.91 13.86
C GLY A 103 -3.96 -16.86 12.72
N ASP A 104 -3.75 -17.28 11.45
CA ASP A 104 -3.93 -16.40 10.30
C ASP A 104 -5.42 -16.04 10.16
N LEU A 105 -5.72 -14.86 9.65
CA LEU A 105 -7.10 -14.44 9.35
C LEU A 105 -7.50 -14.66 7.88
N GLY A 106 -6.57 -15.14 7.03
CA GLY A 106 -6.84 -15.59 5.66
C GLY A 106 -7.19 -14.50 4.65
N ILE A 107 -6.97 -13.24 4.99
CA ILE A 107 -7.31 -12.09 4.15
C ILE A 107 -6.12 -11.66 3.30
N TRP A 108 -4.96 -11.55 3.89
CA TRP A 108 -3.77 -11.02 3.27
C TRP A 108 -2.76 -12.09 2.88
N GLN A 109 -2.00 -11.87 1.82
CA GLN A 109 -0.75 -12.60 1.60
C GLN A 109 0.15 -12.43 2.83
N ARG A 110 0.82 -13.51 3.22
CA ARG A 110 1.69 -13.51 4.41
C ARG A 110 2.85 -12.54 4.25
N ARG A 111 3.50 -12.57 3.09
CA ARG A 111 4.60 -11.68 2.72
C ARG A 111 4.05 -10.39 2.14
N PHE A 112 4.86 -9.37 2.12
CA PHE A 112 4.64 -8.11 1.43
C PHE A 112 5.95 -7.70 0.78
N TRP A 113 5.86 -6.89 -0.26
CA TRP A 113 7.02 -6.28 -0.88
C TRP A 113 7.38 -5.01 -0.11
N GLU A 114 8.69 -4.80 0.13
CA GLU A 114 9.24 -3.56 0.66
C GLU A 114 10.46 -3.13 -0.15
N HIS A 115 10.62 -1.83 -0.29
CA HIS A 115 11.79 -1.19 -0.90
C HIS A 115 12.15 0.07 -0.11
N LEU A 116 13.40 0.16 0.36
CA LEU A 116 13.92 1.37 0.98
C LEU A 116 14.20 2.42 -0.09
N ILE A 117 13.61 3.60 0.05
CA ILE A 117 13.86 4.75 -0.84
C ILE A 117 15.26 5.28 -0.59
N ARG A 118 16.06 5.39 -1.66
CA ARG A 118 17.50 5.67 -1.59
C ARG A 118 17.87 7.12 -1.90
N ASN A 119 17.05 7.81 -2.69
CA ASN A 119 17.29 9.19 -3.13
C ASN A 119 15.99 9.82 -3.67
N GLU A 120 16.05 11.11 -4.04
CA GLU A 120 14.89 11.86 -4.53
C GLU A 120 14.31 11.29 -5.83
N GLN A 121 15.16 10.80 -6.75
CA GLN A 121 14.67 10.19 -8.00
C GLN A 121 13.93 8.88 -7.73
N ASP A 122 14.42 8.07 -6.80
CA ASP A 122 13.78 6.82 -6.36
C ASP A 122 12.43 7.13 -5.68
N LEU A 123 12.38 8.16 -4.85
CA LEU A 123 11.15 8.66 -4.23
C LEU A 123 10.13 9.09 -5.30
N SER A 124 10.53 9.95 -6.23
CA SER A 124 9.68 10.46 -7.30
C SER A 124 9.13 9.32 -8.16
N ASN A 125 9.98 8.38 -8.56
CA ASN A 125 9.57 7.23 -9.37
C ASN A 125 8.49 6.37 -8.69
N HIS A 126 8.64 6.11 -7.38
CA HIS A 126 7.66 5.33 -6.63
C HIS A 126 6.37 6.10 -6.38
N TRP A 127 6.46 7.41 -6.16
CA TRP A 127 5.30 8.28 -5.99
C TRP A 127 4.46 8.32 -7.26
N ASP A 128 5.08 8.57 -8.41
CA ASP A 128 4.45 8.53 -9.72
C ASP A 128 3.83 7.16 -10.02
N TYR A 129 4.56 6.08 -9.72
CA TYR A 129 4.07 4.71 -9.87
C TYR A 129 2.80 4.46 -9.07
N ILE A 130 2.75 4.90 -7.81
CA ILE A 130 1.59 4.75 -6.93
C ILE A 130 0.36 5.40 -7.56
N TYR A 131 0.48 6.63 -8.04
CA TYR A 131 -0.65 7.37 -8.57
C TYR A 131 -1.10 6.90 -9.96
N TYR A 132 -0.17 6.43 -10.78
CA TYR A 132 -0.50 5.91 -12.10
C TYR A 132 -1.10 4.49 -12.08
N ASN A 133 -0.99 3.80 -10.99
CA ASN A 133 -1.34 2.38 -10.86
C ASN A 133 -2.79 2.05 -11.28
N PRO A 134 -3.83 2.82 -10.92
CA PRO A 134 -5.20 2.58 -11.38
C PRO A 134 -5.38 2.66 -12.88
N VAL A 135 -4.65 3.55 -13.55
CA VAL A 135 -4.63 3.67 -15.02
C VAL A 135 -3.90 2.48 -15.64
N LYS A 136 -2.74 2.10 -15.08
CA LYS A 136 -1.96 0.91 -15.50
C LYS A 136 -2.81 -0.36 -15.47
N HIS A 137 -3.65 -0.54 -14.45
CA HIS A 137 -4.55 -1.69 -14.31
C HIS A 137 -5.88 -1.55 -15.06
N GLY A 138 -6.11 -0.44 -15.75
CA GLY A 138 -7.31 -0.22 -16.55
C GLY A 138 -8.59 0.03 -15.74
N TYR A 139 -8.47 0.40 -14.47
CA TYR A 139 -9.64 0.76 -13.65
C TYR A 139 -10.23 2.11 -14.02
N VAL A 140 -9.39 3.04 -14.46
CA VAL A 140 -9.76 4.39 -14.92
C VAL A 140 -8.88 4.80 -16.10
N THR A 141 -9.30 5.83 -16.84
CA THR A 141 -8.53 6.38 -17.96
C THR A 141 -7.66 7.57 -17.55
N ALA A 142 -7.99 8.24 -16.45
CA ALA A 142 -7.20 9.34 -15.90
C ALA A 142 -6.99 9.14 -14.38
N VAL A 143 -5.80 9.52 -13.89
CA VAL A 143 -5.41 9.34 -12.48
C VAL A 143 -6.39 10.02 -11.52
N LYS A 144 -6.88 11.21 -11.87
CA LYS A 144 -7.85 11.99 -11.09
C LYS A 144 -9.18 11.29 -10.87
N ASP A 145 -9.53 10.29 -11.69
CA ASP A 145 -10.82 9.61 -11.60
C ASP A 145 -10.82 8.46 -10.57
N TRP A 146 -9.64 8.14 -9.98
CA TRP A 146 -9.53 7.10 -8.97
C TRP A 146 -9.70 7.67 -7.55
N PRO A 147 -10.81 7.33 -6.82
CA PRO A 147 -11.13 7.97 -5.53
C PRO A 147 -10.33 7.43 -4.34
N TYR A 148 -9.65 6.28 -4.50
CA TYR A 148 -8.95 5.60 -3.39
C TYR A 148 -7.44 5.83 -3.44
N SER A 149 -7.05 7.09 -3.67
CA SER A 149 -5.66 7.54 -3.78
C SER A 149 -5.44 8.82 -2.97
N SER A 150 -4.23 9.02 -2.47
CA SER A 150 -3.83 10.31 -1.89
C SER A 150 -3.48 11.38 -2.95
N PHE A 151 -3.63 11.07 -4.25
CA PHE A 151 -3.41 12.00 -5.35
C PHE A 151 -4.18 13.32 -5.17
N HIS A 152 -5.46 13.24 -4.79
CA HIS A 152 -6.30 14.44 -4.61
C HIS A 152 -5.82 15.37 -3.49
N ARG A 153 -5.24 14.83 -2.41
CA ARG A 153 -4.58 15.62 -1.37
C ARG A 153 -3.38 16.36 -1.97
N ASP A 154 -2.56 15.67 -2.71
CA ASP A 154 -1.33 16.22 -3.28
C ASP A 154 -1.61 17.22 -4.42
N VAL A 155 -2.75 17.11 -5.10
CA VAL A 155 -3.27 18.17 -5.99
C VAL A 155 -3.67 19.41 -5.19
N THR A 156 -4.38 19.23 -4.07
CA THR A 156 -4.77 20.34 -3.19
C THR A 156 -3.54 21.03 -2.59
N ASP A 157 -2.50 20.25 -2.26
CA ASP A 157 -1.23 20.74 -1.74
C ASP A 157 -0.29 21.28 -2.84
N GLN A 158 -0.75 21.35 -4.11
CA GLN A 158 -0.02 21.85 -5.28
C GLN A 158 1.28 21.08 -5.61
N ILE A 159 1.37 19.82 -5.18
CA ILE A 159 2.49 18.92 -5.48
C ILE A 159 2.32 18.32 -6.88
N TYR A 160 1.08 17.98 -7.27
CA TYR A 160 0.75 17.45 -8.58
C TYR A 160 -0.31 18.33 -9.28
N PRO A 161 -0.25 18.53 -10.60
CA PRO A 161 -1.35 19.13 -11.34
C PRO A 161 -2.51 18.13 -11.47
N LEU A 162 -3.75 18.63 -11.55
CA LEU A 162 -4.95 17.78 -11.60
C LEU A 162 -5.00 16.85 -12.83
N ASP A 163 -4.43 17.29 -13.94
CA ASP A 163 -4.35 16.55 -15.21
C ASP A 163 -3.09 15.69 -15.35
N TRP A 164 -2.32 15.53 -14.27
CA TRP A 164 -1.12 14.70 -14.28
C TRP A 164 -1.43 13.26 -14.69
N GLY A 165 -0.52 12.66 -15.44
CA GLY A 165 -0.61 11.26 -15.87
C GLY A 165 -1.18 11.08 -17.27
N GLY A 166 -1.55 12.17 -17.98
CA GLY A 166 -2.02 12.11 -19.36
C GLY A 166 -0.94 11.68 -20.38
N ASP A 167 0.32 12.08 -20.16
CA ASP A 167 1.48 11.84 -21.05
C ASP A 167 2.63 11.10 -20.36
N ILE A 168 2.31 10.10 -19.52
CA ILE A 168 3.36 9.36 -18.82
C ILE A 168 4.14 8.51 -19.82
N SER A 169 5.44 8.79 -19.89
CA SER A 169 6.37 8.04 -20.72
C SER A 169 6.40 6.56 -20.35
N VAL A 170 6.59 5.70 -21.37
CA VAL A 170 6.78 4.24 -21.26
C VAL A 170 7.75 3.80 -20.15
N LYS A 171 8.60 4.72 -19.69
CA LYS A 171 9.60 4.52 -18.64
C LYS A 171 8.97 4.20 -17.26
N ILE A 172 7.84 4.84 -16.87
CA ILE A 172 7.15 4.56 -15.61
C ILE A 172 6.33 3.27 -15.71
N GLN A 173 5.78 2.98 -16.90
CA GLN A 173 5.00 1.77 -17.13
C GLN A 173 5.82 0.48 -16.94
N ASN A 174 7.14 0.53 -17.20
CA ASN A 174 8.04 -0.63 -17.16
C ASN A 174 8.88 -0.73 -15.86
N LEU A 175 8.77 0.24 -14.95
CA LEU A 175 9.62 0.27 -13.74
C LEU A 175 9.34 -0.87 -12.76
N TYR A 176 8.15 -1.44 -12.80
CA TYR A 176 7.73 -2.51 -11.89
C TYR A 176 6.81 -3.49 -12.63
N GLN A 177 7.37 -4.60 -13.09
CA GLN A 177 6.57 -5.76 -13.50
C GLN A 177 6.14 -6.49 -12.21
N GLU A 178 4.85 -6.45 -11.93
CA GLU A 178 4.22 -7.27 -10.90
C GLU A 178 3.96 -8.70 -11.37
#